data_8bd5fb47cafdaa51a1f615464114405d
#
_entry.id   8bd5fb47cafdaa51a1f615464114405d
#
_cell.length_a   1.000
_cell.length_b   1.000
_cell.length_c   1.000
_cell.angle_alpha   90.00
_cell.angle_beta   90.00
_cell.angle_gamma   90.00
#
_symmetry.space_group_name_H-M   'P 1'
#
loop_
_entity.id
_entity.type
_entity.pdbx_description
1 polymer ?
#
loop_
_entity_poly.entity_id
_entity_poly.type
_entity_poly.pdbx_seq_one_letter_code
_entity_poly.pdbx_strand_id
1 'polypeptide(L)'
;MRKLTLGMIVSLILLCLTACNPALDSDTEQPDETAQIERHSNEGHGIPWFEGSVAEAFNLAAAANKPIFMYWGAVWCPPCQEIKHTVFKSPEFIAQSKLFIPIYLDGDTERAQSVGEEFGVKGYPTMIIFSPQGEEVTRIPGGIDISRYNSILLSSLDTLRPTRMLVQLALNSPDQLLASD
;
A
#
# COMPACT_ATOMS: atom_id res chain seq x y z
N MET A 1 -38.65 -24.01 57.84
CA MET A 1 -38.54 -23.74 59.30
C MET A 1 -37.23 -23.00 59.56
N ARG A 2 -37.40 -21.89 60.25
CA ARG A 2 -36.43 -21.07 61.00
C ARG A 2 -35.38 -20.28 60.12
N LYS A 3 -35.64 -18.98 59.93
CA LYS A 3 -35.47 -17.81 60.83
C LYS A 3 -34.00 -17.47 61.04
N LEU A 4 -33.60 -16.32 60.44
CA LEU A 4 -33.41 -15.00 61.06
C LEU A 4 -32.18 -14.92 61.98
N THR A 5 -31.26 -14.02 61.69
CA THR A 5 -30.89 -12.79 62.42
C THR A 5 -29.68 -12.18 61.73
N LEU A 6 -29.72 -11.07 61.14
CA LEU A 6 -29.72 -9.67 61.63
C LEU A 6 -28.67 -9.45 62.75
N GLY A 7 -27.61 -8.77 62.45
CA GLY A 7 -26.58 -8.34 63.34
C GLY A 7 -25.74 -7.19 62.78
N MET A 8 -26.26 -6.05 62.89
CA MET A 8 -25.70 -4.72 62.67
C MET A 8 -24.59 -4.46 63.69
N ILE A 9 -23.38 -4.20 63.31
CA ILE A 9 -22.46 -3.40 64.10
C ILE A 9 -21.82 -2.34 63.21
N VAL A 10 -22.32 -1.16 63.42
CA VAL A 10 -21.73 0.14 63.09
C VAL A 10 -20.72 0.47 64.17
N SER A 11 -19.49 0.78 63.82
CA SER A 11 -18.57 1.64 64.58
C SER A 11 -17.33 1.90 63.72
N LEU A 12 -17.26 2.98 63.08
CA LEU A 12 -16.64 4.24 63.43
C LEU A 12 -15.24 4.10 64.00
N ILE A 13 -14.20 4.20 63.19
CA ILE A 13 -12.98 4.92 63.52
C ILE A 13 -12.52 5.72 62.31
N LEU A 14 -12.61 6.98 62.55
CA LEU A 14 -12.10 8.10 61.77
C LEU A 14 -10.63 8.32 62.06
N LEU A 15 -9.90 8.83 61.13
CA LEU A 15 -8.57 9.46 61.23
C LEU A 15 -7.35 8.56 61.07
N CYS A 16 -6.69 8.65 59.93
CA CYS A 16 -5.35 9.22 59.87
C CYS A 16 -5.04 9.63 58.41
N LEU A 17 -4.93 10.93 58.31
CA LEU A 17 -4.25 11.65 57.24
C LEU A 17 -2.77 11.23 57.20
N THR A 18 -2.22 11.10 56.03
CA THR A 18 -1.03 11.68 55.43
C THR A 18 -0.55 10.79 54.30
N ALA A 19 -0.75 11.29 53.13
CA ALA A 19 0.30 11.72 52.19
C ALA A 19 1.48 10.77 52.07
N CYS A 20 1.48 10.07 50.93
CA CYS A 20 2.60 10.00 49.98
C CYS A 20 2.14 9.20 48.78
N ASN A 21 1.87 9.91 47.76
CA ASN A 21 1.74 9.36 46.42
C ASN A 21 3.12 9.40 45.81
N PRO A 22 3.72 8.30 45.43
CA PRO A 22 4.58 8.30 44.29
C PRO A 22 3.76 7.73 43.12
N ALA A 23 3.32 8.61 42.29
CA ALA A 23 2.97 8.31 40.93
C ALA A 23 4.18 7.63 40.30
N LEU A 24 4.06 6.37 40.08
CA LEU A 24 4.84 5.61 39.11
C LEU A 24 3.82 5.16 38.06
N ASP A 25 3.40 6.14 37.28
CA ASP A 25 2.88 5.92 35.96
C ASP A 25 4.02 5.41 35.11
N SER A 26 4.21 4.12 35.17
CA SER A 26 4.93 3.40 34.11
C SER A 26 3.88 2.97 33.10
N ASP A 27 3.25 3.95 32.48
CA ASP A 27 2.71 3.80 31.14
C ASP A 27 3.93 3.65 30.23
N THR A 28 4.42 2.44 30.17
CA THR A 28 5.18 1.99 29.02
C THR A 28 4.16 1.90 27.90
N GLU A 29 3.81 3.03 27.33
CA GLU A 29 3.32 3.08 25.97
C GLU A 29 4.40 2.44 25.14
N GLN A 30 4.20 1.16 24.90
CA GLN A 30 4.81 0.50 23.77
C GLN A 30 4.45 1.34 22.55
N PRO A 31 5.44 1.89 21.82
CA PRO A 31 5.11 2.58 20.57
C PRO A 31 4.34 1.58 19.73
N ASP A 32 3.15 1.95 19.35
CA ASP A 32 2.35 1.25 18.37
C ASP A 32 3.19 1.13 17.08
N GLU A 33 3.80 -0.03 16.91
CA GLU A 33 4.66 -0.37 15.77
C GLU A 33 3.86 -0.40 14.45
N THR A 34 2.54 -0.25 14.55
CA THR A 34 1.66 -0.16 13.38
C THR A 34 1.53 1.26 12.83
N ALA A 35 2.07 2.28 13.49
CA ALA A 35 1.95 3.67 13.07
C ALA A 35 3.20 4.23 12.38
N GLN A 36 4.23 3.45 12.19
CA GLN A 36 5.30 3.76 11.24
C GLN A 36 4.91 3.27 9.83
N ILE A 37 3.78 3.74 9.35
CA ILE A 37 3.60 3.94 7.92
C ILE A 37 4.69 4.93 7.57
N GLU A 38 5.81 4.40 7.10
CA GLU A 38 6.88 5.23 6.60
C GLU A 38 6.27 6.12 5.53
N ARG A 39 6.06 7.37 5.93
CA ARG A 39 5.86 8.49 5.03
C ARG A 39 7.16 8.67 4.26
N HIS A 40 7.50 7.66 3.45
CA HIS A 40 8.41 7.88 2.36
C HIS A 40 7.66 8.81 1.45
N SER A 41 7.95 10.07 1.74
CA SER A 41 7.58 11.24 0.98
C SER A 41 7.07 10.82 -0.38
N ASN A 42 5.80 10.97 -0.54
CA ASN A 42 5.17 11.24 -1.80
C ASN A 42 5.96 12.42 -2.41
N GLU A 43 7.20 12.16 -2.82
CA GLU A 43 7.95 13.05 -3.70
C GLU A 43 7.18 13.04 -4.99
N GLY A 44 6.11 13.82 -4.91
CA GLY A 44 4.96 13.85 -5.78
C GLY A 44 5.34 14.13 -7.20
N HIS A 45 5.63 13.09 -7.92
CA HIS A 45 5.66 13.10 -9.36
C HIS A 45 4.25 12.92 -9.96
N GLY A 46 3.20 13.19 -9.18
CA GLY A 46 1.82 13.11 -9.64
C GLY A 46 1.22 11.69 -9.67
N ILE A 47 1.98 10.66 -9.30
CA ILE A 47 1.49 9.28 -9.13
C ILE A 47 0.82 9.18 -7.78
N PRO A 48 -0.46 8.75 -7.71
CA PRO A 48 -1.18 8.59 -6.45
C PRO A 48 -0.79 7.27 -5.76
N TRP A 49 0.44 7.18 -5.26
CA TRP A 49 0.91 6.00 -4.54
C TRP A 49 -0.03 5.65 -3.39
N PHE A 50 -0.40 4.39 -3.29
CA PHE A 50 -1.28 3.91 -2.25
C PHE A 50 -0.54 3.86 -0.90
N GLU A 51 -1.10 4.57 0.07
CA GLU A 51 -0.59 4.62 1.44
C GLU A 51 -1.37 3.63 2.32
N GLY A 52 -0.91 2.40 2.39
CA GLY A 52 -1.56 1.35 3.17
C GLY A 52 -0.84 0.02 3.05
N SER A 53 -1.38 -1.00 3.67
CA SER A 53 -0.85 -2.37 3.55
C SER A 53 -1.12 -2.95 2.16
N VAL A 54 -0.31 -3.92 1.77
CA VAL A 54 -0.51 -4.65 0.51
C VAL A 54 -1.88 -5.33 0.50
N ALA A 55 -2.31 -5.90 1.62
CA ALA A 55 -3.63 -6.53 1.74
C ALA A 55 -4.78 -5.54 1.53
N GLU A 56 -4.68 -4.32 2.07
CA GLU A 56 -5.68 -3.26 1.85
C GLU A 56 -5.72 -2.84 0.38
N ALA A 57 -4.56 -2.77 -0.29
CA ALA A 57 -4.49 -2.47 -1.71
C ALA A 57 -5.21 -3.55 -2.55
N PHE A 58 -5.01 -4.84 -2.25
CA PHE A 58 -5.72 -5.92 -2.93
C PHE A 58 -7.23 -5.87 -2.67
N ASN A 59 -7.66 -5.57 -1.45
CA ASN A 59 -9.08 -5.40 -1.13
C ASN A 59 -9.68 -4.21 -1.91
N LEU A 60 -8.96 -3.10 -1.98
CA LEU A 60 -9.39 -1.93 -2.74
C LEU A 60 -9.43 -2.22 -4.24
N ALA A 61 -8.45 -2.96 -4.77
CA ALA A 61 -8.40 -3.38 -6.17
C ALA A 61 -9.63 -4.19 -6.55
N ALA A 62 -9.97 -5.20 -5.74
CA ALA A 62 -11.15 -6.02 -5.94
C ALA A 62 -12.44 -5.19 -5.89
N ALA A 63 -12.59 -4.32 -4.88
CA ALA A 63 -13.77 -3.48 -4.71
C ALA A 63 -13.94 -2.45 -5.82
N ALA A 64 -12.84 -1.83 -6.26
CA ALA A 64 -12.84 -0.80 -7.31
C ALA A 64 -12.77 -1.39 -8.73
N ASN A 65 -12.58 -2.71 -8.86
CA ASN A 65 -12.28 -3.40 -10.12
C ASN A 65 -11.14 -2.72 -10.90
N LYS A 66 -10.03 -2.42 -10.17
CA LYS A 66 -8.82 -1.81 -10.71
C LYS A 66 -7.64 -2.77 -10.58
N PRO A 67 -6.73 -2.81 -11.57
CA PRO A 67 -5.49 -3.56 -11.43
C PRO A 67 -4.58 -2.93 -10.38
N ILE A 68 -3.61 -3.71 -9.89
CA ILE A 68 -2.54 -3.22 -9.02
C ILE A 68 -1.25 -3.11 -9.84
N PHE A 69 -0.54 -2.04 -9.64
CA PHE A 69 0.82 -1.85 -10.09
C PHE A 69 1.73 -1.81 -8.86
N MET A 70 2.53 -2.84 -8.64
CA MET A 70 3.40 -2.98 -7.49
C MET A 70 4.86 -2.84 -7.92
N TYR A 71 5.56 -1.89 -7.34
CA TYR A 71 6.94 -1.55 -7.66
C TYR A 71 7.86 -1.71 -6.45
N TRP A 72 8.92 -2.49 -6.59
CA TRP A 72 10.03 -2.55 -5.64
C TRP A 72 11.22 -1.79 -6.18
N GLY A 73 11.75 -0.89 -5.37
CA GLY A 73 12.96 -0.14 -5.68
C GLY A 73 13.71 0.24 -4.41
N ALA A 74 14.95 0.68 -4.56
CA ALA A 74 15.79 1.14 -3.47
C ALA A 74 16.51 2.44 -3.87
N VAL A 75 16.90 3.24 -2.87
CA VAL A 75 17.55 4.55 -3.12
C VAL A 75 18.95 4.40 -3.71
N TRP A 76 19.66 3.35 -3.38
CA TRP A 76 21.00 3.03 -3.86
C TRP A 76 21.04 2.31 -5.22
N CYS A 77 19.89 1.97 -5.79
CA CYS A 77 19.75 1.19 -7.00
C CYS A 77 19.75 2.15 -8.24
N PRO A 78 20.83 2.20 -9.07
CA PRO A 78 20.90 3.13 -10.19
C PRO A 78 19.74 3.00 -11.19
N PRO A 79 19.35 1.78 -11.67
CA PRO A 79 18.22 1.66 -12.57
C PRO A 79 16.88 2.04 -11.93
N CYS A 80 16.75 1.91 -10.60
CA CYS A 80 15.56 2.40 -9.90
C CYS A 80 15.47 3.92 -9.95
N GLN A 81 16.61 4.62 -9.78
CA GLN A 81 16.67 6.07 -9.88
C GLN A 81 16.34 6.54 -11.31
N GLU A 82 16.85 5.82 -12.30
CA GLU A 82 16.56 6.12 -13.70
C GLU A 82 15.04 6.04 -13.97
N ILE A 83 14.37 4.98 -13.53
CA ILE A 83 12.91 4.84 -13.66
C ILE A 83 12.17 5.97 -12.93
N LYS A 84 12.59 6.30 -11.71
CA LYS A 84 11.98 7.40 -10.95
C LYS A 84 12.12 8.75 -11.67
N HIS A 85 13.24 8.99 -12.34
CA HIS A 85 13.50 10.26 -13.01
C HIS A 85 12.99 10.33 -14.45
N THR A 86 12.65 9.22 -15.06
CA THR A 86 12.17 9.15 -16.45
C THR A 86 10.71 8.69 -16.50
N VAL A 87 10.45 7.41 -16.28
CA VAL A 87 9.13 6.80 -16.41
C VAL A 87 8.12 7.45 -15.49
N PHE A 88 8.44 7.55 -14.19
CA PHE A 88 7.51 8.06 -13.18
C PHE A 88 7.28 9.56 -13.26
N LYS A 89 8.09 10.27 -14.04
CA LYS A 89 7.88 11.69 -14.33
C LYS A 89 7.18 11.93 -15.67
N SER A 90 7.01 10.90 -16.48
CA SER A 90 6.35 11.09 -17.77
C SER A 90 4.85 11.41 -17.58
N PRO A 91 4.32 12.41 -18.29
CA PRO A 91 2.90 12.75 -18.24
C PRO A 91 1.99 11.55 -18.57
N GLU A 92 2.44 10.70 -19.48
CA GLU A 92 1.74 9.50 -19.93
C GLU A 92 1.59 8.50 -18.78
N PHE A 93 2.69 8.18 -18.08
CA PHE A 93 2.65 7.27 -16.93
C PHE A 93 1.82 7.84 -15.78
N ILE A 94 1.95 9.14 -15.49
CA ILE A 94 1.16 9.81 -14.45
C ILE A 94 -0.34 9.72 -14.78
N ALA A 95 -0.72 9.94 -16.03
CA ALA A 95 -2.11 9.81 -16.45
C ALA A 95 -2.62 8.37 -16.27
N GLN A 96 -1.82 7.38 -16.66
CA GLN A 96 -2.16 5.96 -16.57
C GLN A 96 -2.17 5.45 -15.13
N SER A 97 -1.32 6.01 -14.25
CA SER A 97 -1.26 5.61 -12.85
C SER A 97 -2.59 5.75 -12.11
N LYS A 98 -3.50 6.58 -12.62
CA LYS A 98 -4.86 6.74 -12.09
C LYS A 98 -5.80 5.58 -12.43
N LEU A 99 -5.41 4.74 -13.40
CA LEU A 99 -6.21 3.60 -13.86
C LEU A 99 -5.98 2.35 -13.00
N PHE A 100 -4.93 2.33 -12.19
CA PHE A 100 -4.59 1.23 -11.31
C PHE A 100 -4.34 1.71 -9.87
N ILE A 101 -4.10 0.80 -8.96
CA ILE A 101 -3.69 1.07 -7.59
C ILE A 101 -2.16 0.91 -7.53
N PRO A 102 -1.40 2.02 -7.53
CA PRO A 102 0.05 1.96 -7.52
C PRO A 102 0.56 1.77 -6.09
N ILE A 103 1.43 0.79 -5.87
CA ILE A 103 2.09 0.51 -4.60
C ILE A 103 3.58 0.66 -4.80
N TYR A 104 4.22 1.46 -3.97
CA TYR A 104 5.67 1.55 -3.87
C TYR A 104 6.15 0.78 -2.64
N LEU A 105 7.10 -0.11 -2.83
CA LEU A 105 7.75 -0.89 -1.78
C LEU A 105 9.24 -0.53 -1.79
N ASP A 106 9.67 0.14 -0.72
CA ASP A 106 11.09 0.45 -0.53
C ASP A 106 11.83 -0.81 -0.07
N GLY A 107 12.69 -1.32 -0.95
CA GLY A 107 13.43 -2.56 -0.73
C GLY A 107 14.40 -2.53 0.45
N ASP A 108 14.63 -1.37 1.05
CA ASP A 108 15.46 -1.24 2.24
C ASP A 108 14.67 -1.48 3.54
N THR A 109 13.34 -1.58 3.45
CA THR A 109 12.48 -1.84 4.61
C THR A 109 12.23 -3.34 4.81
N GLU A 110 12.17 -3.79 6.06
CA GLU A 110 11.84 -5.19 6.40
C GLU A 110 10.49 -5.61 5.81
N ARG A 111 9.51 -4.71 5.84
CA ARG A 111 8.19 -4.94 5.26
C ARG A 111 8.28 -5.25 3.76
N ALA A 112 9.00 -4.43 3.01
CA ALA A 112 9.12 -4.63 1.57
C ALA A 112 9.93 -5.88 1.22
N GLN A 113 10.90 -6.25 2.06
CA GLN A 113 11.67 -7.48 1.93
C GLN A 113 10.77 -8.71 2.18
N SER A 114 10.00 -8.72 3.27
CA SER A 114 9.06 -9.81 3.57
C SER A 114 8.02 -10.00 2.47
N VAL A 115 7.40 -8.92 2.01
CA VAL A 115 6.48 -8.95 0.87
C VAL A 115 7.20 -9.40 -0.41
N GLY A 116 8.44 -8.95 -0.62
CA GLY A 116 9.27 -9.36 -1.75
C GLY A 116 9.56 -10.86 -1.76
N GLU A 117 9.81 -11.46 -0.61
CA GLU A 117 9.97 -12.92 -0.46
C GLU A 117 8.68 -13.65 -0.83
N GLU A 118 7.54 -13.19 -0.33
CA GLU A 118 6.22 -13.76 -0.63
C GLU A 118 5.94 -13.77 -2.14
N PHE A 119 6.22 -12.65 -2.82
CA PHE A 119 6.04 -12.52 -4.26
C PHE A 119 7.25 -12.97 -5.10
N GLY A 120 8.28 -13.54 -4.48
CA GLY A 120 9.44 -14.08 -5.17
C GLY A 120 10.30 -13.03 -5.88
N VAL A 121 10.36 -11.80 -5.36
CA VAL A 121 11.23 -10.72 -5.87
C VAL A 121 12.70 -11.07 -5.62
N LYS A 122 13.53 -11.02 -6.66
CA LYS A 122 14.94 -11.42 -6.60
C LYS A 122 15.93 -10.25 -6.71
N GLY A 123 15.43 -9.06 -6.98
CA GLY A 123 16.27 -7.86 -7.12
C GLY A 123 15.46 -6.63 -7.51
N TYR A 124 16.15 -5.50 -7.62
CA TYR A 124 15.52 -4.20 -7.90
C TYR A 124 16.07 -3.59 -9.21
N PRO A 125 15.23 -2.83 -9.92
CA PRO A 125 13.80 -2.71 -9.73
C PRO A 125 13.06 -3.99 -10.11
N THR A 126 11.91 -4.24 -9.47
CA THR A 126 10.94 -5.25 -9.92
C THR A 126 9.57 -4.61 -9.91
N MET A 127 8.80 -4.88 -10.94
CA MET A 127 7.39 -4.53 -11.01
C MET A 127 6.55 -5.74 -11.27
N ILE A 128 5.40 -5.77 -10.63
CA ILE A 128 4.39 -6.81 -10.87
C ILE A 128 3.05 -6.12 -11.06
N ILE A 129 2.33 -6.54 -12.08
CA ILE A 129 0.95 -6.10 -12.33
C ILE A 129 0.03 -7.27 -11.99
N PHE A 130 -0.95 -6.97 -11.15
CA PHE A 130 -2.00 -7.92 -10.79
C PHE A 130 -3.34 -7.47 -11.37
N SER A 131 -4.17 -8.45 -11.71
CA SER A 131 -5.57 -8.21 -12.02
C SER A 131 -6.33 -7.70 -10.78
N PRO A 132 -7.54 -7.14 -10.95
CA PRO A 132 -8.39 -6.79 -9.81
C PRO A 132 -8.71 -7.98 -8.88
N GLN A 133 -8.58 -9.21 -9.38
CA GLN A 133 -8.80 -10.45 -8.62
C GLN A 133 -7.53 -10.96 -7.91
N GLY A 134 -6.39 -10.25 -8.08
CA GLY A 134 -5.13 -10.58 -7.45
C GLY A 134 -4.29 -11.61 -8.22
N GLU A 135 -4.63 -11.91 -9.48
CA GLU A 135 -3.83 -12.79 -10.33
C GLU A 135 -2.65 -12.01 -10.92
N GLU A 136 -1.45 -12.57 -10.89
CA GLU A 136 -0.28 -11.97 -11.56
C GLU A 136 -0.47 -11.99 -13.07
N VAL A 137 -0.50 -10.81 -13.67
CA VAL A 137 -0.69 -10.63 -15.12
C VAL A 137 0.65 -10.56 -15.82
N THR A 138 1.57 -9.79 -15.26
CA THR A 138 2.92 -9.66 -15.81
C THR A 138 3.91 -9.27 -14.73
N ARG A 139 5.17 -9.66 -14.97
CA ARG A 139 6.31 -9.32 -14.12
C ARG A 139 7.43 -8.76 -14.97
N ILE A 140 7.95 -7.62 -14.54
CA ILE A 140 9.08 -6.96 -15.16
C ILE A 140 10.23 -6.95 -14.15
N PRO A 141 11.18 -7.86 -14.25
CA PRO A 141 12.36 -7.86 -13.38
C PRO A 141 13.33 -6.75 -13.79
N GLY A 142 14.18 -6.35 -12.85
CA GLY A 142 15.27 -5.41 -13.13
C GLY A 142 16.21 -5.87 -14.23
N GLY A 143 16.92 -4.92 -14.83
CA GLY A 143 17.95 -5.19 -15.84
C GLY A 143 17.46 -5.22 -17.27
N ILE A 144 16.23 -4.84 -17.56
CA ILE A 144 15.77 -4.59 -18.92
C ILE A 144 15.88 -3.10 -19.26
N ASP A 145 16.00 -2.81 -20.55
CA ASP A 145 16.00 -1.47 -21.11
C ASP A 145 14.71 -0.72 -20.77
N ILE A 146 14.83 0.55 -20.40
CA ILE A 146 13.73 1.41 -19.99
C ILE A 146 12.67 1.57 -21.08
N SER A 147 13.07 1.65 -22.35
CA SER A 147 12.13 1.74 -23.47
C SER A 147 11.24 0.49 -23.56
N ARG A 148 11.86 -0.67 -23.39
CA ARG A 148 11.17 -1.95 -23.35
C ARG A 148 10.30 -2.09 -22.10
N TYR A 149 10.77 -1.56 -20.97
CA TYR A 149 10.03 -1.50 -19.72
C TYR A 149 8.70 -0.76 -19.90
N ASN A 150 8.74 0.47 -20.45
CA ASN A 150 7.56 1.24 -20.76
C ASN A 150 6.58 0.48 -21.67
N SER A 151 7.08 -0.11 -22.74
CA SER A 151 6.24 -0.84 -23.70
C SER A 151 5.51 -2.01 -23.04
N ILE A 152 6.20 -2.80 -22.20
CA ILE A 152 5.59 -3.94 -21.51
C ILE A 152 4.54 -3.45 -20.51
N LEU A 153 4.87 -2.41 -19.74
CA LEU A 153 3.96 -1.83 -18.76
C LEU A 153 2.68 -1.33 -19.43
N LEU A 154 2.81 -0.55 -20.48
CA LEU A 154 1.68 0.01 -21.22
C LEU A 154 0.80 -1.09 -21.82
N SER A 155 1.41 -2.08 -22.47
CA SER A 155 0.69 -3.23 -23.04
C SER A 155 -0.04 -4.03 -21.96
N SER A 156 0.57 -4.21 -20.79
CA SER A 156 -0.06 -4.94 -19.70
C SER A 156 -1.26 -4.19 -19.11
N LEU A 157 -1.15 -2.87 -18.98
CA LEU A 157 -2.25 -2.04 -18.51
C LEU A 157 -3.39 -1.96 -19.55
N ASP A 158 -3.05 -2.00 -20.83
CA ASP A 158 -4.04 -1.99 -21.92
C ASP A 158 -4.87 -3.28 -21.94
N THR A 159 -4.22 -4.43 -21.79
CA THR A 159 -4.90 -5.73 -21.68
C THR A 159 -5.84 -5.84 -20.47
N LEU A 160 -5.59 -5.07 -19.42
CA LEU A 160 -6.41 -5.06 -18.21
C LEU A 160 -7.57 -4.05 -18.25
N ARG A 161 -7.73 -3.30 -19.33
CA ARG A 161 -8.87 -2.38 -19.47
C ARG A 161 -10.17 -3.18 -19.36
N PRO A 162 -11.06 -2.86 -18.40
CA PRO A 162 -12.34 -3.52 -18.31
C PRO A 162 -13.09 -3.40 -19.64
N THR A 163 -13.67 -4.47 -20.12
CA THR A 163 -14.48 -4.48 -21.36
C THR A 163 -15.51 -3.35 -21.37
N ARG A 164 -16.08 -3.03 -20.22
CA ARG A 164 -16.96 -1.89 -20.00
C ARG A 164 -16.34 -0.56 -20.42
N MET A 165 -15.05 -0.36 -20.11
CA MET A 165 -14.33 0.87 -20.43
C MET A 165 -14.04 0.95 -21.93
N LEU A 166 -13.71 -0.19 -22.56
CA LEU A 166 -13.54 -0.28 -24.02
C LEU A 166 -14.87 0.02 -24.75
N VAL A 167 -15.97 -0.49 -24.24
CA VAL A 167 -17.32 -0.19 -24.77
C VAL A 167 -17.65 1.28 -24.61
N GLN A 168 -17.37 1.89 -23.47
CA GLN A 168 -17.57 3.32 -23.24
C GLN A 168 -16.70 4.19 -24.15
N LEU A 169 -15.44 3.82 -24.36
CA LEU A 169 -14.54 4.50 -25.30
C LEU A 169 -15.05 4.36 -26.74
N ALA A 170 -15.49 3.16 -27.14
CA ALA A 170 -16.05 2.92 -28.46
C ALA A 170 -17.30 3.76 -28.74
N LEU A 171 -18.14 3.96 -27.72
CA LEU A 171 -19.39 4.72 -27.87
C LEU A 171 -19.18 6.23 -27.80
N ASN A 172 -18.26 6.71 -27.00
CA ASN A 172 -18.12 8.14 -26.70
C ASN A 172 -16.89 8.80 -27.37
N SER A 173 -15.89 8.03 -27.79
CA SER A 173 -14.66 8.55 -28.39
C SER A 173 -13.97 7.49 -29.25
N PRO A 174 -14.58 7.06 -30.38
CA PRO A 174 -14.07 5.98 -31.22
C PRO A 174 -12.65 6.26 -31.77
N ASP A 175 -12.31 7.55 -31.95
CA ASP A 175 -11.01 7.95 -32.49
C ASP A 175 -9.85 7.62 -31.52
N GLN A 176 -10.13 7.49 -30.22
CA GLN A 176 -9.11 7.12 -29.23
C GLN A 176 -8.79 5.62 -29.20
N LEU A 177 -9.69 4.79 -29.73
CA LEU A 177 -9.42 3.35 -29.89
C LEU A 177 -8.53 3.06 -31.08
N LEU A 178 -8.60 3.87 -32.12
CA LEU A 178 -7.82 3.70 -33.35
C LEU A 178 -6.39 4.27 -33.23
N ALA A 179 -6.12 5.08 -32.22
CA ALA A 179 -4.80 5.67 -31.98
C ALA A 179 -3.87 4.78 -31.14
N SER A 180 -4.32 3.58 -30.73
CA SER A 180 -3.58 2.64 -29.88
C SER A 180 -3.03 1.40 -30.63
N ASP A 181 -3.11 1.38 -31.98
CA ASP A 181 -2.52 0.35 -32.84
C ASP A 181 -1.11 0.74 -33.34
#